data_26a36c9e66307a588bb680c19e45d57e
#
_entry.id   26a36c9e66307a588bb680c19e45d57e
#
_cell.length_a   1.000
_cell.length_b   1.000
_cell.length_c   1.000
_cell.angle_alpha   90.00
_cell.angle_beta   90.00
_cell.angle_gamma   90.00
#
_symmetry.space_group_name_H-M   'P 1'
#
loop_
_entity.id
_entity.type
_entity.pdbx_description
1 polymer ?
#
loop_
_entity_poly.entity_id
_entity_poly.type
_entity_poly.pdbx_seq_one_letter_code
_entity_poly.pdbx_strand_id
1 'polypeptide(L)'
;MLKKITIKNISSIGECTIDFKKNKYAFLEENVLEDCVNPVAIYGHNGSGKTSLFRAIKGLILLLGYNVNALSPFPVNQFEFNKAGAKNKEAGIGSISLCFETLGHAYEYFLSTSRDNDIPLERLVCDASLLFEYQEGKLIYKGKPYPLGNNVSKLIPGLRILAQREIDDEILVSAYSFLSQFAFVDLPMQNSQNGYMYSSTLGNLSTGELLFSKSKEVKEILRGYDDFPLYSIQKNEASPSALSNSPQYSLCFEGMEGESLPLSLMSEGMKNSSLMLSLLLSLKEGSCLFVDELDLALHPSAIRSFLDVVRKKKVQLLFSSHNTNALQTLRPDQVYFAKWEKGYSSCHRLSDIYPNIRQINNIEKMYLGNVFEIGGKE
;
A
#
# COMPACT_ATOMS: atom_id res chain seq x y z
N MET A 1 -12.68 5.74 -4.12
CA MET A 1 -12.38 5.20 -2.77
C MET A 1 -12.29 3.67 -2.81
N LEU A 2 -11.25 3.10 -2.23
CA LEU A 2 -11.14 1.65 -2.01
C LEU A 2 -12.12 1.23 -0.91
N LYS A 3 -12.98 0.25 -1.20
CA LYS A 3 -14.02 -0.23 -0.28
C LYS A 3 -13.63 -1.55 0.36
N LYS A 4 -12.95 -2.44 -0.40
CA LYS A 4 -12.65 -3.79 0.08
C LYS A 4 -11.46 -4.40 -0.66
N ILE A 5 -10.63 -5.14 0.05
CA ILE A 5 -9.57 -6.00 -0.49
C ILE A 5 -9.82 -7.41 0.01
N THR A 6 -9.81 -8.39 -0.88
CA THR A 6 -9.82 -9.81 -0.52
C THR A 6 -8.64 -10.51 -1.17
N ILE A 7 -7.84 -11.23 -0.39
CA ILE A 7 -6.66 -11.98 -0.85
C ILE A 7 -6.86 -13.45 -0.47
N LYS A 8 -6.61 -14.35 -1.43
CA LYS A 8 -6.73 -15.80 -1.22
C LYS A 8 -5.51 -16.53 -1.76
N ASN A 9 -5.02 -17.51 -1.00
CA ASN A 9 -3.95 -18.44 -1.37
C ASN A 9 -2.65 -17.78 -1.84
N ILE A 10 -2.28 -16.63 -1.27
CA ILE A 10 -1.02 -15.93 -1.60
C ILE A 10 -0.09 -15.95 -0.39
N SER A 11 1.14 -16.36 -0.58
CA SER A 11 2.16 -16.50 0.47
C SER A 11 1.63 -17.34 1.64
N SER A 12 1.60 -16.83 2.85
CA SER A 12 1.04 -17.50 4.03
C SER A 12 -0.48 -17.37 4.15
N ILE A 13 -1.13 -16.55 3.34
CA ILE A 13 -2.55 -16.22 3.50
C ILE A 13 -3.41 -17.35 2.91
N GLY A 14 -4.33 -17.88 3.71
CA GLY A 14 -5.43 -18.70 3.23
C GLY A 14 -6.53 -17.81 2.64
N GLU A 15 -7.14 -17.00 3.48
CA GLU A 15 -8.08 -15.95 3.06
C GLU A 15 -7.98 -14.77 4.03
N CYS A 16 -7.91 -13.58 3.49
CA CYS A 16 -7.93 -12.33 4.25
C CYS A 16 -8.79 -11.29 3.53
N THR A 17 -9.74 -10.72 4.25
CA THR A 17 -10.58 -9.63 3.74
C THR A 17 -10.41 -8.41 4.61
N ILE A 18 -10.08 -7.28 4.00
CA ILE A 18 -10.04 -5.95 4.62
C ILE A 18 -11.19 -5.14 4.03
N ASP A 19 -12.17 -4.84 4.88
CA ASP A 19 -13.32 -3.99 4.55
C ASP A 19 -13.12 -2.60 5.14
N PHE A 20 -13.12 -1.57 4.30
CA PHE A 20 -12.95 -0.18 4.70
C PHE A 20 -14.26 0.48 5.12
N LYS A 21 -15.41 -0.18 4.93
CA LYS A 21 -16.71 0.38 5.28
C LYS A 21 -16.81 0.63 6.78
N LYS A 22 -17.27 1.83 7.17
CA LYS A 22 -17.46 2.21 8.56
C LYS A 22 -18.59 1.42 9.23
N ASN A 23 -18.39 1.08 10.50
CA ASN A 23 -19.43 0.53 11.36
C ASN A 23 -20.17 1.66 12.14
N LYS A 24 -21.17 1.29 12.96
CA LYS A 24 -22.02 2.24 13.69
C LYS A 24 -21.36 2.83 14.95
N TYR A 25 -20.06 3.16 14.89
CA TYR A 25 -19.39 3.87 15.98
C TYR A 25 -19.57 5.38 15.81
N ALA A 26 -19.94 6.09 16.90
CA ALA A 26 -20.19 7.52 16.92
C ALA A 26 -19.04 8.32 17.59
N PHE A 27 -17.81 7.81 17.49
CA PHE A 27 -16.62 8.47 18.02
C PHE A 27 -15.47 8.41 17.00
N LEU A 28 -14.50 9.33 17.12
CA LEU A 28 -13.38 9.48 16.16
C LEU A 28 -13.91 9.59 14.72
N GLU A 29 -14.90 10.45 14.51
CA GLU A 29 -15.50 10.67 13.18
C GLU A 29 -14.51 11.28 12.19
N GLU A 30 -13.44 11.93 12.67
CA GLU A 30 -12.30 12.38 11.87
C GLU A 30 -11.55 11.22 11.18
N ASN A 31 -11.75 10.00 11.66
CA ASN A 31 -11.22 8.78 11.04
C ASN A 31 -12.15 8.19 9.97
N VAL A 32 -13.13 8.94 9.54
CA VAL A 32 -14.05 8.53 8.47
C VAL A 32 -13.87 9.45 7.29
N LEU A 33 -13.65 8.86 6.12
CA LEU A 33 -13.56 9.55 4.85
C LEU A 33 -14.71 9.03 3.97
N GLU A 34 -15.72 9.87 3.74
CA GLU A 34 -17.00 9.49 3.15
C GLU A 34 -17.68 8.39 3.99
N ASP A 35 -17.79 7.16 3.48
CA ASP A 35 -18.36 5.99 4.17
C ASP A 35 -17.29 4.95 4.57
N CYS A 36 -16.01 5.28 4.40
CA CYS A 36 -14.88 4.42 4.70
C CYS A 36 -14.12 4.89 5.93
N VAL A 37 -13.63 3.95 6.72
CA VAL A 37 -12.68 4.23 7.80
C VAL A 37 -11.28 4.45 7.23
N ASN A 38 -10.55 5.43 7.79
CA ASN A 38 -9.20 5.80 7.38
C ASN A 38 -8.43 6.46 8.55
N PRO A 39 -7.23 6.00 8.88
CA PRO A 39 -6.48 4.87 8.33
C PRO A 39 -7.01 3.50 8.78
N VAL A 40 -6.52 2.41 8.16
CA VAL A 40 -6.75 1.02 8.60
C VAL A 40 -5.43 0.39 9.01
N ALA A 41 -5.41 -0.29 10.15
CA ALA A 41 -4.21 -0.86 10.75
C ALA A 41 -4.29 -2.38 10.89
N ILE A 42 -3.19 -3.06 10.57
CA ILE A 42 -3.03 -4.50 10.73
C ILE A 42 -2.04 -4.78 11.86
N TYR A 43 -2.49 -5.43 12.91
CA TYR A 43 -1.69 -5.89 14.03
C TYR A 43 -1.61 -7.42 14.06
N GLY A 44 -0.69 -7.95 14.85
CA GLY A 44 -0.52 -9.40 15.04
C GLY A 44 0.92 -9.73 15.40
N HIS A 45 1.15 -10.93 15.91
CA HIS A 45 2.48 -11.42 16.27
C HIS A 45 3.41 -11.54 15.05
N ASN A 46 4.72 -11.68 15.31
CA ASN A 46 5.67 -12.02 14.26
C ASN A 46 5.29 -13.37 13.62
N GLY A 47 5.37 -13.45 12.31
CA GLY A 47 4.95 -14.64 11.56
C GLY A 47 3.44 -14.80 11.36
N SER A 48 2.58 -13.88 11.81
CA SER A 48 1.13 -13.96 11.63
C SER A 48 0.65 -13.72 10.18
N GLY A 49 1.53 -13.28 9.27
CA GLY A 49 1.21 -13.08 7.86
C GLY A 49 0.92 -11.63 7.45
N LYS A 50 1.20 -10.64 8.32
CA LYS A 50 1.06 -9.21 7.97
C LYS A 50 1.81 -8.87 6.67
N THR A 51 3.11 -9.14 6.63
CA THR A 51 3.95 -8.90 5.44
C THR A 51 3.46 -9.66 4.20
N SER A 52 2.88 -10.86 4.37
CA SER A 52 2.31 -11.62 3.24
C SER A 52 1.13 -10.90 2.59
N LEU A 53 0.28 -10.23 3.39
CA LEU A 53 -0.80 -9.40 2.90
C LEU A 53 -0.25 -8.22 2.06
N PHE A 54 0.74 -7.53 2.62
CA PHE A 54 1.35 -6.38 1.93
C PHE A 54 2.13 -6.81 0.68
N ARG A 55 2.77 -7.98 0.66
CA ARG A 55 3.41 -8.55 -0.55
C ARG A 55 2.41 -8.79 -1.68
N ALA A 56 1.22 -9.31 -1.38
CA ALA A 56 0.18 -9.52 -2.39
C ALA A 56 -0.26 -8.19 -3.01
N ILE A 57 -0.47 -7.15 -2.20
CA ILE A 57 -0.83 -5.80 -2.67
C ILE A 57 0.31 -5.20 -3.51
N LYS A 58 1.57 -5.33 -3.05
CA LYS A 58 2.76 -4.90 -3.79
C LYS A 58 2.83 -5.57 -5.16
N GLY A 59 2.60 -6.89 -5.22
CA GLY A 59 2.55 -7.64 -6.47
C GLY A 59 1.55 -7.08 -7.46
N LEU A 60 0.34 -6.75 -7.00
CA LEU A 60 -0.69 -6.13 -7.84
C LEU A 60 -0.26 -4.75 -8.37
N ILE A 61 0.30 -3.89 -7.50
CA ILE A 61 0.79 -2.56 -7.89
C ILE A 61 1.87 -2.68 -8.97
N LEU A 62 2.79 -3.62 -8.81
CA LEU A 62 3.87 -3.86 -9.78
C LEU A 62 3.31 -4.34 -11.13
N LEU A 63 2.34 -5.24 -11.14
CA LEU A 63 1.71 -5.74 -12.36
C LEU A 63 0.96 -4.64 -13.13
N LEU A 64 0.25 -3.78 -12.43
CA LEU A 64 -0.56 -2.72 -13.03
C LEU A 64 0.27 -1.49 -13.44
N GLY A 65 1.26 -1.10 -12.64
CA GLY A 65 1.92 0.20 -12.76
C GLY A 65 3.28 0.18 -13.46
N TYR A 66 4.03 -0.92 -13.39
CA TYR A 66 5.41 -0.95 -13.87
C TYR A 66 5.56 -1.71 -15.19
N ASN A 67 6.48 -1.22 -16.05
CA ASN A 67 6.92 -1.98 -17.22
C ASN A 67 7.69 -3.19 -16.74
N VAL A 68 7.00 -4.31 -16.59
CA VAL A 68 7.61 -5.60 -16.37
C VAL A 68 8.28 -5.99 -17.69
N ASN A 69 9.55 -5.66 -17.85
CA ASN A 69 10.32 -6.25 -18.93
C ASN A 69 10.27 -7.76 -18.75
N ALA A 70 10.06 -8.49 -19.84
CA ALA A 70 9.93 -9.94 -19.87
C ALA A 70 11.10 -10.72 -19.21
N LEU A 71 12.16 -10.03 -18.82
CA LEU A 71 13.37 -10.55 -18.18
C LEU A 71 13.41 -10.33 -16.66
N SER A 72 12.45 -9.61 -16.06
CA SER A 72 12.42 -9.42 -14.61
C SER A 72 11.48 -10.42 -13.96
N PRO A 73 11.97 -11.39 -13.19
CA PRO A 73 11.13 -12.33 -12.44
C PRO A 73 10.37 -11.65 -11.28
N PHE A 74 10.41 -10.32 -11.20
CA PHE A 74 10.10 -9.54 -10.02
C PHE A 74 8.63 -9.54 -9.57
N PRO A 75 7.61 -9.43 -10.43
CA PRO A 75 6.22 -9.40 -9.95
C PRO A 75 5.74 -10.75 -9.41
N VAL A 76 6.27 -11.82 -9.97
CA VAL A 76 5.77 -13.17 -9.70
C VAL A 76 6.27 -13.72 -8.38
N ASN A 77 7.51 -13.39 -8.00
CA ASN A 77 8.06 -13.77 -6.68
C ASN A 77 7.29 -13.15 -5.50
N GLN A 78 6.44 -12.14 -5.75
CA GLN A 78 5.58 -11.57 -4.72
C GLN A 78 4.32 -12.39 -4.46
N PHE A 79 3.89 -13.23 -5.44
CA PHE A 79 2.79 -14.15 -5.31
C PHE A 79 3.29 -15.57 -5.00
N GLU A 80 3.96 -15.73 -3.85
CA GLU A 80 4.27 -17.06 -3.34
C GLU A 80 2.97 -17.75 -2.90
N PHE A 81 2.80 -19.01 -3.27
CA PHE A 81 1.56 -19.73 -2.96
C PHE A 81 1.68 -20.53 -1.66
N ASN A 82 0.59 -20.60 -0.93
CA ASN A 82 0.53 -21.38 0.29
C ASN A 82 0.59 -22.87 -0.01
N LYS A 83 1.68 -23.51 0.41
CA LYS A 83 1.89 -24.97 0.24
C LYS A 83 1.01 -25.80 1.17
N ALA A 84 0.53 -25.25 2.29
CA ALA A 84 -0.27 -25.98 3.27
C ALA A 84 -1.73 -26.18 2.80
N GLY A 85 -2.27 -25.29 1.96
CA GLY A 85 -3.58 -25.44 1.32
C GLY A 85 -3.63 -26.46 0.19
N ALA A 86 -2.52 -27.16 -0.10
CA ALA A 86 -2.31 -28.02 -1.26
C ALA A 86 -3.14 -29.33 -1.29
N LYS A 87 -4.10 -29.51 -0.39
CA LYS A 87 -5.03 -30.66 -0.45
C LYS A 87 -6.15 -30.50 -1.49
N ASN A 88 -6.38 -29.30 -2.02
CA ASN A 88 -7.38 -29.04 -3.07
C ASN A 88 -6.70 -28.89 -4.44
N LYS A 89 -7.38 -29.32 -5.52
CA LYS A 89 -6.93 -29.20 -6.91
C LYS A 89 -6.71 -27.76 -7.39
N GLU A 90 -7.20 -26.77 -6.64
CA GLU A 90 -6.94 -25.31 -6.83
C GLU A 90 -5.64 -24.83 -6.20
N ALA A 91 -4.84 -25.71 -5.65
CA ALA A 91 -3.67 -25.46 -4.81
C ALA A 91 -2.47 -24.77 -5.49
N GLY A 92 -2.65 -24.22 -6.67
CA GLY A 92 -1.63 -23.48 -7.42
C GLY A 92 -2.10 -22.10 -7.87
N ILE A 93 -3.30 -21.66 -7.46
CA ILE A 93 -3.89 -20.40 -7.89
C ILE A 93 -4.14 -19.52 -6.66
N GLY A 94 -3.53 -18.34 -6.66
CA GLY A 94 -3.83 -17.28 -5.73
C GLY A 94 -4.67 -16.20 -6.39
N SER A 95 -5.38 -15.40 -5.60
CA SER A 95 -6.17 -14.31 -6.15
C SER A 95 -6.20 -13.09 -5.24
N ILE A 96 -6.38 -11.94 -5.87
CA ILE A 96 -6.69 -10.66 -5.22
C ILE A 96 -7.95 -10.07 -5.86
N SER A 97 -8.85 -9.60 -5.02
CA SER A 97 -10.08 -8.93 -5.44
C SER A 97 -10.20 -7.59 -4.76
N LEU A 98 -10.60 -6.58 -5.49
CA LEU A 98 -10.78 -5.21 -5.03
C LEU A 98 -12.19 -4.73 -5.36
N CYS A 99 -12.88 -4.13 -4.38
CA CYS A 99 -14.07 -3.33 -4.62
C CYS A 99 -13.71 -1.87 -4.38
N PHE A 100 -14.04 -0.98 -5.31
CA PHE A 100 -13.74 0.45 -5.20
C PHE A 100 -14.76 1.29 -5.96
N GLU A 101 -14.81 2.56 -5.64
CA GLU A 101 -15.64 3.54 -6.32
C GLU A 101 -14.76 4.68 -6.86
N THR A 102 -15.01 5.09 -8.09
CA THR A 102 -14.38 6.25 -8.72
C THR A 102 -15.29 6.85 -9.76
N LEU A 103 -15.30 8.18 -9.87
CA LEU A 103 -16.14 8.95 -10.80
C LEU A 103 -17.64 8.55 -10.78
N GLY A 104 -18.17 8.18 -9.62
CA GLY A 104 -19.57 7.82 -9.44
C GLY A 104 -19.94 6.39 -9.84
N HIS A 105 -18.97 5.57 -10.23
CA HIS A 105 -19.16 4.16 -10.58
C HIS A 105 -18.57 3.22 -9.53
N ALA A 106 -19.25 2.09 -9.29
CA ALA A 106 -18.79 1.01 -8.43
C ALA A 106 -18.11 -0.08 -9.26
N TYR A 107 -16.89 -0.47 -8.85
CA TYR A 107 -16.08 -1.45 -9.57
C TYR A 107 -15.74 -2.64 -8.68
N GLU A 108 -15.72 -3.82 -9.32
CA GLU A 108 -15.13 -5.02 -8.77
C GLU A 108 -14.02 -5.51 -9.73
N TYR A 109 -12.79 -5.48 -9.26
CA TYR A 109 -11.64 -5.98 -10.01
C TYR A 109 -11.15 -7.27 -9.38
N PHE A 110 -10.97 -8.30 -10.19
CA PHE A 110 -10.46 -9.61 -9.79
C PHE A 110 -9.27 -9.99 -10.65
N LEU A 111 -8.20 -10.45 -9.99
CA LEU A 111 -7.01 -10.99 -10.65
C LEU A 111 -6.62 -12.29 -9.95
N SER A 112 -6.40 -13.35 -10.72
CA SER A 112 -5.76 -14.59 -10.24
C SER A 112 -4.38 -14.76 -10.86
N THR A 113 -3.50 -15.43 -10.12
CA THR A 113 -2.14 -15.77 -10.57
C THR A 113 -1.87 -17.25 -10.30
N SER A 114 -1.07 -17.89 -11.15
CA SER A 114 -0.68 -19.28 -10.97
C SER A 114 0.80 -19.45 -10.64
N ARG A 115 1.21 -20.67 -10.27
CA ARG A 115 2.61 -21.01 -10.04
C ARG A 115 3.48 -20.90 -11.29
N ASP A 116 2.87 -21.03 -12.47
CA ASP A 116 3.56 -20.96 -13.76
C ASP A 116 3.75 -19.50 -14.21
N ASN A 117 3.45 -18.55 -13.32
CA ASN A 117 3.65 -17.15 -13.57
C ASN A 117 2.78 -16.61 -14.70
N ASP A 118 1.55 -17.05 -14.78
CA ASP A 118 0.56 -16.51 -15.68
C ASP A 118 -0.65 -15.94 -14.92
N ILE A 119 -1.54 -15.31 -15.65
CA ILE A 119 -2.83 -14.81 -15.17
C ILE A 119 -3.92 -15.73 -15.72
N PRO A 120 -4.39 -16.73 -14.95
CA PRO A 120 -5.44 -17.64 -15.41
C PRO A 120 -6.77 -16.96 -15.62
N LEU A 121 -7.11 -15.99 -14.74
CA LEU A 121 -8.37 -15.27 -14.80
C LEU A 121 -8.18 -13.84 -14.32
N GLU A 122 -8.69 -12.90 -15.09
CA GLU A 122 -8.82 -11.49 -14.70
C GLU A 122 -10.16 -10.95 -15.19
N ARG A 123 -10.83 -10.11 -14.40
CA ARG A 123 -12.07 -9.48 -14.81
C ARG A 123 -12.31 -8.15 -14.09
N LEU A 124 -13.03 -7.28 -14.77
CA LEU A 124 -13.53 -6.03 -14.25
C LEU A 124 -15.04 -5.96 -14.47
N VAL A 125 -15.74 -5.71 -13.36
CA VAL A 125 -17.17 -5.44 -13.34
C VAL A 125 -17.37 -3.97 -12.97
N CYS A 126 -18.26 -3.28 -13.65
CA CYS A 126 -18.68 -1.91 -13.34
C CYS A 126 -20.19 -1.87 -13.20
N ASP A 127 -20.71 -1.35 -12.08
CA ASP A 127 -22.15 -1.24 -11.80
C ASP A 127 -22.90 -2.55 -12.06
N ALA A 128 -22.35 -3.66 -11.54
CA ALA A 128 -22.83 -5.03 -11.73
C ALA A 128 -22.78 -5.58 -13.17
N SER A 129 -22.20 -4.84 -14.12
CA SER A 129 -22.05 -5.27 -15.52
C SER A 129 -20.61 -5.66 -15.83
N LEU A 130 -20.39 -6.85 -16.42
CA LEU A 130 -19.06 -7.31 -16.81
C LEU A 130 -18.50 -6.44 -17.94
N LEU A 131 -17.41 -5.72 -17.65
CA LEU A 131 -16.75 -4.86 -18.63
C LEU A 131 -15.74 -5.64 -19.48
N PHE A 132 -14.89 -6.42 -18.82
CA PHE A 132 -14.02 -7.37 -19.51
C PHE A 132 -13.74 -8.61 -18.66
N GLU A 133 -13.36 -9.70 -19.35
CA GLU A 133 -12.84 -10.92 -18.78
C GLU A 133 -11.66 -11.43 -19.63
N TYR A 134 -10.57 -11.74 -18.96
CA TYR A 134 -9.44 -12.45 -19.54
C TYR A 134 -9.39 -13.84 -18.91
N GLN A 135 -9.46 -14.88 -19.72
CA GLN A 135 -9.37 -16.26 -19.26
C GLN A 135 -8.61 -17.11 -20.29
N GLU A 136 -7.61 -17.87 -19.83
CA GLU A 136 -6.84 -18.80 -20.64
C GLU A 136 -6.29 -18.20 -21.96
N GLY A 137 -5.79 -16.99 -21.91
CA GLY A 137 -5.23 -16.30 -23.08
C GLY A 137 -6.26 -15.64 -24.01
N LYS A 138 -7.53 -15.68 -23.68
CA LYS A 138 -8.62 -15.04 -24.42
C LYS A 138 -9.14 -13.82 -23.66
N LEU A 139 -9.19 -12.68 -24.32
CA LEU A 139 -9.74 -11.45 -23.77
C LEU A 139 -11.10 -11.18 -24.44
N ILE A 140 -12.11 -11.02 -23.60
CA ILE A 140 -13.45 -10.58 -24.00
C ILE A 140 -13.67 -9.19 -23.41
N TYR A 141 -14.00 -8.21 -24.26
CA TYR A 141 -14.24 -6.83 -23.86
C TYR A 141 -15.61 -6.38 -24.37
N LYS A 142 -16.47 -5.90 -23.46
CA LYS A 142 -17.87 -5.52 -23.78
C LYS A 142 -18.62 -6.61 -24.57
N GLY A 143 -18.43 -7.87 -24.14
CA GLY A 143 -19.08 -9.03 -24.73
C GLY A 143 -18.52 -9.49 -26.09
N LYS A 144 -17.43 -8.91 -26.58
CA LYS A 144 -16.80 -9.28 -27.86
C LYS A 144 -15.36 -9.76 -27.66
N PRO A 145 -14.90 -10.76 -28.44
CA PRO A 145 -13.49 -11.16 -28.45
C PRO A 145 -12.59 -9.97 -28.82
N TYR A 146 -11.54 -9.77 -28.01
CA TYR A 146 -10.57 -8.67 -28.20
C TYR A 146 -9.22 -9.24 -28.65
N PRO A 147 -8.63 -8.76 -29.76
CA PRO A 147 -7.36 -9.31 -30.25
C PRO A 147 -6.18 -8.85 -29.40
N LEU A 148 -5.48 -9.78 -28.78
CA LEU A 148 -4.30 -9.48 -27.96
C LEU A 148 -3.00 -9.27 -28.75
N GLY A 149 -2.92 -9.79 -29.99
CA GLY A 149 -1.68 -9.82 -30.78
C GLY A 149 -0.74 -10.96 -30.36
N ASN A 150 0.20 -11.31 -31.22
CA ASN A 150 1.03 -12.52 -31.05
C ASN A 150 2.14 -12.43 -30.00
N ASN A 151 2.42 -11.25 -29.45
CA ASN A 151 3.59 -10.99 -28.57
C ASN A 151 3.22 -10.43 -27.19
N VAL A 152 1.96 -10.56 -26.75
CA VAL A 152 1.56 -10.07 -25.42
C VAL A 152 1.98 -11.10 -24.37
N SER A 153 2.78 -10.67 -23.41
CA SER A 153 3.17 -11.53 -22.29
C SER A 153 1.95 -11.91 -21.45
N LYS A 154 1.83 -13.19 -21.10
CA LYS A 154 0.78 -13.71 -20.20
C LYS A 154 0.79 -13.09 -18.78
N LEU A 155 1.83 -12.33 -18.45
CA LEU A 155 2.00 -11.63 -17.20
C LEU A 155 1.45 -10.20 -17.20
N ILE A 156 1.05 -9.67 -18.36
CA ILE A 156 0.51 -8.32 -18.44
C ILE A 156 -1.00 -8.37 -18.23
N PRO A 157 -1.53 -7.70 -17.18
CA PRO A 157 -2.96 -7.65 -16.95
C PRO A 157 -3.75 -7.12 -18.14
N GLY A 158 -4.89 -7.74 -18.44
CA GLY A 158 -5.81 -7.33 -19.49
C GLY A 158 -6.32 -5.90 -19.28
N LEU A 159 -6.57 -5.50 -18.01
CA LEU A 159 -6.93 -4.13 -17.67
C LEU A 159 -5.89 -3.12 -18.16
N ARG A 160 -4.61 -3.40 -17.97
CA ARG A 160 -3.52 -2.53 -18.42
C ARG A 160 -3.45 -2.45 -19.94
N ILE A 161 -3.62 -3.59 -20.63
CA ILE A 161 -3.61 -3.65 -22.09
C ILE A 161 -4.77 -2.83 -22.66
N LEU A 162 -5.97 -3.04 -22.13
CA LEU A 162 -7.18 -2.34 -22.56
C LEU A 162 -7.08 -0.85 -22.28
N ALA A 163 -6.67 -0.43 -21.08
CA ALA A 163 -6.57 0.99 -20.74
C ALA A 163 -5.56 1.78 -21.60
N GLN A 164 -4.57 1.09 -22.18
CA GLN A 164 -3.60 1.70 -23.10
C GLN A 164 -4.10 1.76 -24.55
N ARG A 165 -5.08 0.92 -24.92
CA ARG A 165 -5.60 0.84 -26.29
C ARG A 165 -6.96 1.50 -26.45
N GLU A 166 -7.84 1.35 -25.46
CA GLU A 166 -9.20 1.89 -25.43
C GLU A 166 -9.24 3.19 -24.60
N ILE A 167 -8.44 4.18 -25.00
CA ILE A 167 -8.24 5.44 -24.26
C ILE A 167 -9.51 6.30 -24.18
N ASP A 168 -10.46 6.09 -25.07
CA ASP A 168 -11.75 6.82 -25.11
C ASP A 168 -12.81 6.16 -24.21
N ASP A 169 -12.53 4.99 -23.63
CA ASP A 169 -13.43 4.37 -22.65
C ASP A 169 -13.21 4.94 -21.25
N GLU A 170 -13.95 5.98 -20.90
CA GLU A 170 -13.83 6.66 -19.60
C GLU A 170 -14.01 5.73 -18.41
N ILE A 171 -14.90 4.73 -18.50
CA ILE A 171 -15.17 3.77 -17.43
C ILE A 171 -13.92 2.90 -17.19
N LEU A 172 -13.36 2.35 -18.28
CA LEU A 172 -12.16 1.52 -18.21
C LEU A 172 -10.93 2.30 -17.74
N VAL A 173 -10.73 3.50 -18.32
CA VAL A 173 -9.60 4.37 -18.01
C VAL A 173 -9.67 4.86 -16.57
N SER A 174 -10.86 5.17 -16.05
CA SER A 174 -11.03 5.60 -14.66
C SER A 174 -10.68 4.48 -13.66
N ALA A 175 -11.09 3.24 -13.95
CA ALA A 175 -10.73 2.08 -13.12
C ALA A 175 -9.20 1.87 -13.08
N TYR A 176 -8.56 1.87 -14.25
CA TYR A 176 -7.10 1.73 -14.35
C TYR A 176 -6.36 2.89 -13.67
N SER A 177 -6.83 4.13 -13.90
CA SER A 177 -6.25 5.33 -13.28
C SER A 177 -6.34 5.28 -11.76
N PHE A 178 -7.46 4.83 -11.20
CA PHE A 178 -7.61 4.66 -9.75
C PHE A 178 -6.61 3.64 -9.20
N LEU A 179 -6.53 2.45 -9.79
CA LEU A 179 -5.62 1.40 -9.32
C LEU A 179 -4.15 1.76 -9.54
N SER A 180 -3.82 2.51 -10.59
CA SER A 180 -2.47 2.97 -10.85
C SER A 180 -1.99 4.07 -9.88
N GLN A 181 -2.89 4.70 -9.11
CA GLN A 181 -2.55 5.64 -8.04
C GLN A 181 -2.21 4.97 -6.70
N PHE A 182 -2.22 3.65 -6.63
CA PHE A 182 -1.78 2.93 -5.45
C PHE A 182 -0.29 3.13 -5.24
N ALA A 183 0.08 3.49 -4.03
CA ALA A 183 1.46 3.64 -3.60
C ALA A 183 1.80 2.62 -2.52
N PHE A 184 2.99 2.05 -2.61
CA PHE A 184 3.50 1.07 -1.66
C PHE A 184 4.85 1.50 -1.11
N VAL A 185 5.04 1.37 0.19
CA VAL A 185 6.33 1.60 0.85
C VAL A 185 6.79 0.29 1.49
N ASP A 186 7.96 -0.14 1.09
CA ASP A 186 8.64 -1.33 1.60
C ASP A 186 9.80 -0.87 2.51
N LEU A 187 9.62 -1.06 3.80
CA LEU A 187 10.63 -0.82 4.82
C LEU A 187 10.84 -2.16 5.54
N PRO A 188 11.95 -2.83 5.50
CA PRO A 188 13.27 -2.36 5.86
C PRO A 188 14.29 -2.51 4.74
N MET A 189 15.12 -1.50 4.57
CA MET A 189 16.07 -1.44 3.48
C MET A 189 17.49 -1.30 3.97
N GLN A 190 17.89 -2.16 4.86
CA GLN A 190 19.23 -2.07 5.46
C GLN A 190 20.40 -2.30 4.48
N ASN A 191 20.15 -2.75 3.24
CA ASN A 191 21.23 -3.14 2.33
C ASN A 191 21.14 -2.62 0.89
N SER A 192 20.20 -1.76 0.53
CA SER A 192 20.18 -1.14 -0.79
C SER A 192 20.18 0.38 -0.66
N GLN A 193 21.08 1.03 -1.43
CA GLN A 193 21.21 2.50 -1.46
C GLN A 193 19.94 3.23 -1.94
N ASN A 194 18.90 2.50 -2.32
CA ASN A 194 17.63 3.01 -2.81
C ASN A 194 16.49 2.34 -2.04
N GLY A 195 15.85 3.11 -1.17
CA GLY A 195 14.57 2.74 -0.63
C GLY A 195 13.54 2.53 -1.74
N TYR A 196 12.82 1.39 -1.75
CA TYR A 196 11.85 1.11 -2.80
C TYR A 196 10.48 1.67 -2.41
N MET A 197 10.16 2.81 -2.99
CA MET A 197 8.79 3.30 -3.05
C MET A 197 8.22 2.95 -4.41
N TYR A 198 7.15 2.18 -4.41
CA TYR A 198 6.46 1.79 -5.62
C TYR A 198 5.22 2.68 -5.77
N SER A 199 5.26 3.59 -6.71
CA SER A 199 4.08 4.38 -7.11
C SER A 199 4.24 4.76 -8.57
N SER A 200 3.25 4.45 -9.37
CA SER A 200 3.23 4.86 -10.78
C SER A 200 3.14 6.39 -10.92
N THR A 201 2.59 7.08 -9.91
CA THR A 201 2.43 8.54 -9.92
C THR A 201 3.74 9.28 -9.65
N LEU A 202 4.72 8.66 -9.00
CA LEU A 202 6.02 9.27 -8.72
C LEU A 202 7.01 9.09 -9.87
N GLY A 203 6.72 8.20 -10.81
CA GLY A 203 7.61 7.90 -11.93
C GLY A 203 8.99 7.43 -11.46
N ASN A 204 10.04 7.92 -12.13
CA ASN A 204 11.43 7.58 -11.84
C ASN A 204 12.13 8.66 -10.98
N LEU A 205 11.40 9.35 -10.09
CA LEU A 205 12.02 10.35 -9.21
C LEU A 205 13.07 9.70 -8.31
N SER A 206 14.26 10.28 -8.29
CA SER A 206 15.27 9.89 -7.31
C SER A 206 14.84 10.27 -5.89
N THR A 207 15.38 9.57 -4.89
CA THR A 207 15.17 9.90 -3.47
C THR A 207 15.44 11.38 -3.18
N GLY A 208 16.52 11.93 -3.73
CA GLY A 208 16.87 13.33 -3.55
C GLY A 208 15.86 14.30 -4.18
N GLU A 209 15.34 13.99 -5.36
CA GLU A 209 14.31 14.79 -6.03
C GLU A 209 12.99 14.80 -5.22
N LEU A 210 12.59 13.65 -4.74
CA LEU A 210 11.37 13.54 -3.93
C LEU A 210 11.50 14.37 -2.64
N LEU A 211 12.58 14.20 -1.91
CA LEU A 211 12.87 14.95 -0.68
C LEU A 211 12.95 16.46 -0.94
N PHE A 212 13.63 16.86 -2.01
CA PHE A 212 13.74 18.27 -2.39
C PHE A 212 12.40 18.90 -2.76
N SER A 213 11.60 18.20 -3.56
CA SER A 213 10.31 18.70 -4.07
C SER A 213 9.31 19.07 -2.97
N LYS A 214 9.41 18.44 -1.79
CA LYS A 214 8.50 18.62 -0.65
C LYS A 214 9.19 19.13 0.62
N SER A 215 10.43 19.58 0.50
CA SER A 215 11.25 19.90 1.67
C SER A 215 10.64 21.00 2.56
N LYS A 216 9.95 22.00 1.99
CA LYS A 216 9.29 23.07 2.75
C LYS A 216 8.10 22.53 3.54
N GLU A 217 7.21 21.82 2.89
CA GLU A 217 6.01 21.25 3.52
C GLU A 217 6.38 20.23 4.59
N VAL A 218 7.38 19.38 4.33
CA VAL A 218 7.91 18.42 5.29
C VAL A 218 8.48 19.15 6.51
N LYS A 219 9.29 20.21 6.31
CA LYS A 219 9.84 21.00 7.40
C LYS A 219 8.75 21.61 8.29
N GLU A 220 7.69 22.18 7.71
CA GLU A 220 6.57 22.73 8.48
C GLU A 220 5.84 21.67 9.30
N ILE A 221 5.67 20.48 8.76
CA ILE A 221 5.08 19.35 9.51
C ILE A 221 6.02 18.95 10.66
N LEU A 222 7.31 18.79 10.39
CA LEU A 222 8.31 18.36 11.37
C LEU A 222 8.52 19.37 12.51
N ARG A 223 8.21 20.66 12.32
CA ARG A 223 8.20 21.66 13.40
C ARG A 223 7.22 21.33 14.53
N GLY A 224 6.21 20.55 14.26
CA GLY A 224 5.27 20.06 15.28
C GLY A 224 5.79 18.92 16.13
N TYR A 225 7.01 18.44 15.90
CA TYR A 225 7.65 17.34 16.65
C TYR A 225 8.75 17.92 17.55
N ASP A 226 8.62 17.77 18.85
CA ASP A 226 9.48 18.42 19.86
C ASP A 226 10.96 17.99 19.76
N ASP A 227 11.26 16.81 19.23
CA ASP A 227 12.61 16.23 19.21
C ASP A 227 13.18 16.02 17.80
N PHE A 228 12.59 16.61 16.77
CA PHE A 228 13.04 16.39 15.41
C PHE A 228 13.93 17.56 14.92
N PRO A 229 15.19 17.30 14.52
CA PRO A 229 16.05 18.37 14.02
C PRO A 229 15.47 18.94 12.72
N LEU A 230 15.26 20.24 12.68
CA LEU A 230 14.74 20.93 11.49
C LEU A 230 15.85 21.11 10.45
N TYR A 231 15.53 20.76 9.22
CA TYR A 231 16.45 20.87 8.08
C TYR A 231 15.71 21.23 6.79
N SER A 232 16.48 21.57 5.78
CA SER A 232 16.02 21.74 4.40
C SER A 232 16.88 20.94 3.46
N ILE A 233 16.33 20.55 2.31
CA ILE A 233 17.08 19.93 1.23
C ILE A 233 17.34 20.98 0.17
N GLN A 234 18.60 21.09 -0.27
CA GLN A 234 19.02 22.01 -1.33
C GLN A 234 19.50 21.20 -2.54
N LYS A 235 19.21 21.72 -3.73
CA LYS A 235 19.72 21.20 -4.98
C LYS A 235 21.01 21.93 -5.32
N ASN A 236 22.09 21.19 -5.46
CA ASN A 236 23.38 21.74 -5.83
C ASN A 236 23.51 21.77 -7.35
N GLU A 237 24.11 22.81 -7.88
CA GLU A 237 24.51 22.84 -9.29
C GLU A 237 25.55 21.73 -9.53
N ALA A 238 25.40 21.03 -10.63
CA ALA A 238 26.36 19.98 -11.01
C ALA A 238 27.73 20.62 -11.18
N SER A 239 28.74 20.19 -10.40
CA SER A 239 30.12 20.59 -10.63
C SER A 239 30.56 20.17 -12.02
N PRO A 240 31.22 21.00 -12.81
CA PRO A 240 31.71 20.65 -14.17
C PRO A 240 32.61 19.42 -14.22
N SER A 241 33.15 19.00 -13.07
CA SER A 241 34.04 17.84 -12.90
C SER A 241 33.33 16.56 -12.47
N ALA A 242 31.99 16.57 -12.29
CA ALA A 242 31.25 15.37 -11.86
C ALA A 242 31.10 14.38 -13.03
N LEU A 243 31.48 13.14 -12.79
CA LEU A 243 31.35 12.02 -13.74
C LEU A 243 29.87 11.64 -14.03
N SER A 244 28.90 12.27 -13.35
CA SER A 244 27.46 12.08 -13.60
C SER A 244 26.77 13.44 -13.75
N ASN A 245 25.95 13.59 -14.78
CA ASN A 245 25.07 14.75 -14.98
C ASN A 245 23.84 14.76 -14.08
N SER A 246 23.80 13.89 -13.05
CA SER A 246 22.67 13.81 -12.13
C SER A 246 22.74 14.92 -11.09
N PRO A 247 21.63 15.61 -10.79
CA PRO A 247 21.59 16.66 -9.77
C PRO A 247 21.99 16.08 -8.42
N GLN A 248 22.85 16.81 -7.71
CA GLN A 248 23.23 16.47 -6.34
C GLN A 248 22.36 17.24 -5.34
N TYR A 249 22.08 16.62 -4.21
CA TYR A 249 21.28 17.20 -3.15
C TYR A 249 22.05 17.19 -1.85
N SER A 250 21.91 18.25 -1.07
CA SER A 250 22.55 18.41 0.24
C SER A 250 21.51 18.74 1.31
N LEU A 251 21.91 18.46 2.54
CA LEU A 251 21.14 18.69 3.77
C LEU A 251 21.68 19.95 4.45
N CYS A 252 20.78 20.87 4.82
CA CYS A 252 21.12 22.06 5.61
C CYS A 252 20.26 22.08 6.88
N PHE A 253 20.88 22.03 8.05
CA PHE A 253 20.19 22.15 9.32
C PHE A 253 19.85 23.61 9.64
N GLU A 254 18.72 23.82 10.33
CA GLU A 254 18.35 25.15 10.83
C GLU A 254 19.34 25.56 11.92
N GLY A 255 19.86 26.80 11.86
CA GLY A 255 20.92 27.30 12.74
C GLY A 255 22.34 26.98 12.26
N MET A 256 22.51 26.29 11.17
CA MET A 256 23.80 26.02 10.50
C MET A 256 23.79 26.59 9.07
N GLU A 257 23.28 27.81 8.92
CA GLU A 257 23.17 28.49 7.63
C GLU A 257 24.58 28.67 7.00
N GLY A 258 24.72 28.20 5.78
CA GLY A 258 25.98 28.21 5.04
C GLY A 258 26.75 26.90 5.08
N GLU A 259 26.41 25.96 5.94
CA GLU A 259 26.97 24.61 5.95
C GLU A 259 26.02 23.62 5.25
N SER A 260 26.48 22.93 4.23
CA SER A 260 25.73 21.87 3.57
C SER A 260 26.39 20.53 3.76
N LEU A 261 25.60 19.53 4.14
CA LEU A 261 26.03 18.16 4.37
C LEU A 261 25.49 17.24 3.28
N PRO A 262 26.21 16.20 2.87
CA PRO A 262 25.69 15.19 1.95
C PRO A 262 24.42 14.51 2.53
N LEU A 263 23.44 14.19 1.69
CA LEU A 263 22.24 13.45 2.11
C LEU A 263 22.57 12.09 2.76
N SER A 264 23.73 11.50 2.43
CA SER A 264 24.20 10.26 3.02
C SER A 264 24.48 10.36 4.53
N LEU A 265 24.59 11.58 5.08
CA LEU A 265 24.78 11.80 6.51
C LEU A 265 23.44 11.95 7.27
N MET A 266 22.30 11.93 6.56
CA MET A 266 21.00 11.81 7.22
C MET A 266 20.92 10.50 8.01
N SER A 267 20.46 10.58 9.27
CA SER A 267 20.13 9.35 10.00
C SER A 267 18.99 8.62 9.29
N GLU A 268 18.95 7.29 9.40
CA GLU A 268 17.89 6.49 8.77
C GLU A 268 16.48 6.91 9.22
N GLY A 269 16.30 7.23 10.50
CA GLY A 269 15.02 7.73 11.02
C GLY A 269 14.58 9.05 10.38
N MET A 270 15.49 10.02 10.24
CA MET A 270 15.22 11.29 9.55
C MET A 270 14.87 11.05 8.08
N LYS A 271 15.66 10.23 7.40
CA LYS A 271 15.48 9.91 5.99
C LYS A 271 14.13 9.23 5.75
N ASN A 272 13.81 8.21 6.52
CA ASN A 272 12.56 7.46 6.38
C ASN A 272 11.33 8.34 6.67
N SER A 273 11.35 9.12 7.76
CA SER A 273 10.25 10.04 8.09
C SER A 273 10.03 11.07 6.99
N SER A 274 11.12 11.65 6.47
CA SER A 274 11.02 12.66 5.41
C SER A 274 10.55 12.06 4.09
N LEU A 275 10.99 10.87 3.74
CA LEU A 275 10.54 10.15 2.56
C LEU A 275 9.06 9.81 2.64
N MET A 276 8.60 9.32 3.80
CA MET A 276 7.20 9.00 4.04
C MET A 276 6.31 10.23 3.91
N LEU A 277 6.70 11.35 4.52
CA LEU A 277 5.96 12.61 4.40
C LEU A 277 6.00 13.16 2.97
N SER A 278 7.15 13.13 2.31
CA SER A 278 7.29 13.61 0.93
C SER A 278 6.44 12.78 -0.04
N LEU A 279 6.40 11.46 0.13
CA LEU A 279 5.53 10.57 -0.63
C LEU A 279 4.06 10.92 -0.39
N LEU A 280 3.64 10.95 0.87
CA LEU A 280 2.25 11.25 1.24
C LEU A 280 1.78 12.60 0.65
N LEU A 281 2.63 13.63 0.75
CA LEU A 281 2.33 14.97 0.20
C LEU A 281 2.27 14.99 -1.32
N SER A 282 2.95 14.07 -2.00
CA SER A 282 2.94 13.95 -3.46
C SER A 282 1.75 13.17 -4.00
N LEU A 283 1.07 12.39 -3.15
CA LEU A 283 -0.11 11.64 -3.56
C LEU A 283 -1.30 12.59 -3.78
N LYS A 284 -2.18 12.20 -4.72
CA LYS A 284 -3.44 12.89 -4.96
C LYS A 284 -4.46 12.50 -3.90
N GLU A 285 -5.43 13.37 -3.66
CA GLU A 285 -6.63 13.06 -2.86
C GLU A 285 -7.33 11.81 -3.44
N GLY A 286 -7.79 10.92 -2.57
CA GLY A 286 -8.41 9.65 -2.96
C GLY A 286 -7.44 8.53 -3.33
N SER A 287 -6.13 8.78 -3.39
CA SER A 287 -5.11 7.73 -3.58
C SER A 287 -5.06 6.78 -2.39
N CYS A 288 -4.51 5.57 -2.62
CA CYS A 288 -4.28 4.57 -1.57
C CYS A 288 -2.79 4.41 -1.30
N LEU A 289 -2.40 4.50 -0.02
CA LEU A 289 -1.04 4.27 0.46
C LEU A 289 -1.00 3.00 1.30
N PHE A 290 -0.08 2.10 0.97
CA PHE A 290 0.15 0.84 1.69
C PHE A 290 1.54 0.86 2.30
N VAL A 291 1.63 0.62 3.61
CA VAL A 291 2.89 0.67 4.36
C VAL A 291 3.03 -0.57 5.21
N ASP A 292 4.01 -1.41 4.90
CA ASP A 292 4.38 -2.51 5.80
C ASP A 292 5.35 -1.97 6.87
N GLU A 293 5.10 -2.30 8.14
CA GLU A 293 5.93 -1.91 9.29
C GLU A 293 6.13 -0.38 9.42
N LEU A 294 5.03 0.37 9.55
CA LEU A 294 5.05 1.84 9.67
C LEU A 294 5.97 2.35 10.80
N ASP A 295 6.12 1.58 11.87
CA ASP A 295 6.98 1.88 13.02
C ASP A 295 8.48 1.77 12.71
N LEU A 296 8.89 1.13 11.62
CA LEU A 296 10.28 1.21 11.14
C LEU A 296 10.57 2.54 10.40
N ALA A 297 9.53 3.15 9.85
CA ALA A 297 9.67 4.43 9.16
C ALA A 297 9.59 5.63 10.07
N LEU A 298 8.78 5.53 11.11
CA LEU A 298 8.40 6.67 11.94
C LEU A 298 8.68 6.38 13.40
N HIS A 299 9.30 7.35 14.08
CA HIS A 299 9.37 7.31 15.55
C HIS A 299 7.94 7.25 16.15
N PRO A 300 7.72 6.56 17.26
CA PRO A 300 6.40 6.44 17.89
C PRO A 300 5.66 7.76 18.10
N SER A 301 6.36 8.83 18.49
CA SER A 301 5.79 10.18 18.65
C SER A 301 5.32 10.78 17.31
N ALA A 302 5.96 10.41 16.20
CA ALA A 302 5.66 10.92 14.88
C ALA A 302 4.44 10.24 14.21
N ILE A 303 4.07 9.03 14.64
CA ILE A 303 2.97 8.25 14.03
C ILE A 303 1.66 9.04 14.09
N ARG A 304 1.32 9.63 15.24
CA ARG A 304 0.07 10.38 15.40
C ARG A 304 -0.03 11.53 14.40
N SER A 305 1.01 12.35 14.31
CA SER A 305 1.03 13.49 13.39
C SER A 305 1.04 13.04 11.93
N PHE A 306 1.70 11.94 11.60
CA PHE A 306 1.62 11.34 10.27
C PHE A 306 0.18 10.94 9.92
N LEU A 307 -0.54 10.30 10.84
CA LEU A 307 -1.94 9.93 10.64
C LEU A 307 -2.83 11.17 10.48
N ASP A 308 -2.53 12.28 11.16
CA ASP A 308 -3.23 13.56 10.97
C ASP A 308 -3.01 14.14 9.57
N VAL A 309 -1.79 14.03 9.03
CA VAL A 309 -1.50 14.44 7.65
C VAL A 309 -2.24 13.54 6.65
N VAL A 310 -2.31 12.22 6.89
CA VAL A 310 -3.08 11.26 6.06
C VAL A 310 -4.55 11.70 5.97
N ARG A 311 -5.17 12.02 7.12
CA ARG A 311 -6.57 12.48 7.16
C ARG A 311 -6.75 13.80 6.40
N LYS A 312 -5.89 14.80 6.65
CA LYS A 312 -5.95 16.11 5.97
C LYS A 312 -5.78 16.00 4.45
N LYS A 313 -4.91 15.10 3.99
CA LYS A 313 -4.68 14.83 2.56
C LYS A 313 -5.76 13.95 1.93
N LYS A 314 -6.66 13.36 2.73
CA LYS A 314 -7.68 12.41 2.31
C LYS A 314 -7.11 11.28 1.45
N VAL A 315 -5.93 10.78 1.83
CA VAL A 315 -5.31 9.58 1.26
C VAL A 315 -5.74 8.40 2.09
N GLN A 316 -6.23 7.33 1.49
CA GLN A 316 -6.53 6.10 2.21
C GLN A 316 -5.23 5.38 2.59
N LEU A 317 -5.06 5.07 3.87
CA LEU A 317 -3.89 4.39 4.38
C LEU A 317 -4.26 3.01 4.94
N LEU A 318 -3.56 1.98 4.45
CA LEU A 318 -3.50 0.66 5.08
C LEU A 318 -2.07 0.42 5.54
N PHE A 319 -1.87 0.14 6.81
CA PHE A 319 -0.52 -0.08 7.35
C PHE A 319 -0.46 -1.26 8.32
N SER A 320 0.71 -1.88 8.44
CA SER A 320 1.03 -2.75 9.57
C SER A 320 1.94 -2.02 10.56
N SER A 321 1.86 -2.42 11.83
CA SER A 321 2.76 -1.90 12.87
C SER A 321 2.87 -2.90 14.02
N HIS A 322 4.02 -2.87 14.69
CA HIS A 322 4.22 -3.50 16.00
C HIS A 322 4.05 -2.49 17.14
N ASN A 323 4.10 -1.19 16.82
CA ASN A 323 3.91 -0.13 17.79
C ASN A 323 2.42 0.09 18.10
N THR A 324 2.06 -0.01 19.37
CA THR A 324 0.68 0.06 19.83
C THR A 324 0.14 1.47 19.99
N ASN A 325 0.99 2.51 19.92
CA ASN A 325 0.58 3.91 20.13
C ASN A 325 -0.53 4.36 19.18
N ALA A 326 -0.55 3.86 17.94
CA ALA A 326 -1.59 4.19 16.99
C ALA A 326 -2.98 3.68 17.43
N LEU A 327 -3.05 2.56 18.18
CA LEU A 327 -4.32 1.99 18.67
C LEU A 327 -5.13 2.94 19.55
N GLN A 328 -4.46 3.91 20.20
CA GLN A 328 -5.14 4.94 21.01
C GLN A 328 -5.99 5.89 20.18
N THR A 329 -5.69 6.02 18.89
CA THR A 329 -6.33 6.98 17.97
C THR A 329 -7.19 6.32 16.92
N LEU A 330 -7.34 5.00 16.98
CA LEU A 330 -8.11 4.21 16.03
C LEU A 330 -9.43 3.71 16.62
N ARG A 331 -10.42 3.61 15.75
CA ARG A 331 -11.73 3.00 16.04
C ARG A 331 -11.61 1.47 15.94
N PRO A 332 -12.48 0.70 16.59
CA PRO A 332 -12.46 -0.77 16.48
C PRO A 332 -12.61 -1.29 15.04
N ASP A 333 -13.34 -0.57 14.20
CA ASP A 333 -13.54 -0.92 12.80
C ASP A 333 -12.37 -0.55 11.87
N GLN A 334 -11.34 0.11 12.39
CA GLN A 334 -10.08 0.39 11.70
C GLN A 334 -8.98 -0.63 12.00
N VAL A 335 -9.18 -1.52 12.98
CA VAL A 335 -8.13 -2.42 13.47
C VAL A 335 -8.43 -3.84 13.01
N TYR A 336 -7.43 -4.46 12.40
CA TYR A 336 -7.44 -5.87 12.00
C TYR A 336 -6.33 -6.62 12.72
N PHE A 337 -6.61 -7.86 13.08
CA PHE A 337 -5.64 -8.78 13.63
C PHE A 337 -5.32 -9.90 12.65
N ALA A 338 -4.05 -9.99 12.26
CA ALA A 338 -3.54 -11.11 11.50
C ALA A 338 -3.19 -12.25 12.48
N LYS A 339 -3.69 -13.45 12.22
CA LYS A 339 -3.50 -14.64 13.03
C LYS A 339 -3.06 -15.82 12.18
N TRP A 340 -2.09 -16.58 12.70
CA TRP A 340 -1.69 -17.84 12.10
C TRP A 340 -2.48 -18.97 12.72
N GLU A 341 -3.25 -19.71 11.93
CA GLU A 341 -4.08 -20.83 12.36
C GLU A 341 -4.07 -21.95 11.32
N LYS A 342 -3.92 -23.19 11.78
CA LYS A 342 -4.05 -24.39 10.94
C LYS A 342 -3.19 -24.38 9.67
N GLY A 343 -2.02 -23.73 9.70
CA GLY A 343 -1.07 -23.73 8.59
C GLY A 343 -1.23 -22.57 7.59
N TYR A 344 -2.08 -21.59 7.88
CA TYR A 344 -2.25 -20.38 7.07
C TYR A 344 -2.58 -19.15 7.93
N SER A 345 -2.41 -17.98 7.34
CA SER A 345 -2.75 -16.68 7.95
C SER A 345 -4.16 -16.27 7.55
N SER A 346 -4.88 -15.69 8.51
CA SER A 346 -6.16 -15.02 8.32
C SER A 346 -6.14 -13.63 8.95
N CYS A 347 -7.07 -12.76 8.58
CA CYS A 347 -7.24 -11.45 9.17
C CYS A 347 -8.66 -11.30 9.71
N HIS A 348 -8.77 -10.75 10.91
CA HIS A 348 -10.05 -10.56 11.58
C HIS A 348 -10.19 -9.10 12.01
N ARG A 349 -11.31 -8.47 11.67
CA ARG A 349 -11.62 -7.10 12.07
C ARG A 349 -11.99 -7.07 13.56
N LEU A 350 -11.41 -6.17 14.32
CA LEU A 350 -11.66 -6.08 15.76
C LEU A 350 -13.13 -5.86 16.09
N SER A 351 -13.82 -5.01 15.34
CA SER A 351 -15.24 -4.75 15.52
C SER A 351 -16.15 -5.97 15.31
N ASP A 352 -15.70 -6.94 14.50
CA ASP A 352 -16.48 -8.14 14.20
C ASP A 352 -16.30 -9.21 15.29
N ILE A 353 -15.08 -9.28 15.88
CA ILE A 353 -14.77 -10.19 16.97
C ILE A 353 -15.32 -9.65 18.30
N TYR A 354 -15.21 -8.33 18.52
CA TYR A 354 -15.61 -7.63 19.75
C TYR A 354 -16.52 -6.43 19.43
N PRO A 355 -17.80 -6.67 19.10
CA PRO A 355 -18.71 -5.62 18.65
C PRO A 355 -19.10 -4.61 19.75
N ASN A 356 -18.84 -4.94 21.01
CA ASN A 356 -19.24 -4.13 22.18
C ASN A 356 -18.16 -3.17 22.68
N ILE A 357 -17.06 -2.96 21.92
CA ILE A 357 -16.03 -2.00 22.30
C ILE A 357 -16.62 -0.58 22.22
N ARG A 358 -16.48 0.17 23.32
CA ARG A 358 -16.97 1.55 23.47
C ARG A 358 -15.79 2.51 23.48
N GLN A 359 -16.07 3.80 23.32
CA GLN A 359 -15.05 4.87 23.37
C GLN A 359 -14.19 4.86 24.65
N ILE A 360 -14.76 4.47 25.79
CA ILE A 360 -14.06 4.37 27.08
C ILE A 360 -13.05 3.21 27.13
N ASN A 361 -13.16 2.23 26.21
CA ASN A 361 -12.26 1.10 26.18
C ASN A 361 -10.96 1.52 25.50
N ASN A 362 -9.85 1.31 26.17
CA ASN A 362 -8.52 1.55 25.58
C ASN A 362 -8.06 0.29 24.84
N ILE A 363 -8.15 0.34 23.49
CA ILE A 363 -7.81 -0.77 22.62
C ILE A 363 -6.35 -1.19 22.82
N GLU A 364 -5.44 -0.24 23.02
CA GLU A 364 -4.02 -0.53 23.28
C GLU A 364 -3.82 -1.35 24.55
N LYS A 365 -4.44 -0.92 25.67
CA LYS A 365 -4.34 -1.68 26.94
C LYS A 365 -4.96 -3.06 26.82
N MET A 366 -6.06 -3.20 26.11
CA MET A 366 -6.69 -4.49 25.85
C MET A 366 -5.79 -5.39 25.01
N TYR A 367 -5.11 -4.84 24.00
CA TYR A 367 -4.14 -5.56 23.18
C TYR A 367 -2.94 -6.03 23.99
N LEU A 368 -2.32 -5.12 24.75
CA LEU A 368 -1.19 -5.43 25.61
C LEU A 368 -1.54 -6.42 26.74
N GLY A 369 -2.78 -6.35 27.23
CA GLY A 369 -3.32 -7.30 28.22
C GLY A 369 -3.76 -8.64 27.61
N ASN A 370 -3.52 -8.88 26.32
CA ASN A 370 -3.89 -10.10 25.59
C ASN A 370 -5.39 -10.44 25.66
N VAL A 371 -6.27 -9.41 25.82
CA VAL A 371 -7.73 -9.59 25.91
C VAL A 371 -8.29 -10.18 24.62
N PHE A 372 -7.63 -9.90 23.48
CA PHE A 372 -8.10 -10.31 22.15
C PHE A 372 -7.67 -11.73 21.75
N GLU A 373 -6.97 -12.48 22.64
CA GLU A 373 -6.50 -13.86 22.39
C GLU A 373 -5.87 -14.06 21.01
N ILE A 374 -5.05 -13.07 20.57
CA ILE A 374 -4.44 -13.04 19.23
C ILE A 374 -3.31 -14.07 19.14
N GLY A 375 -2.84 -14.57 20.25
CA GLY A 375 -1.82 -15.61 20.36
C GLY A 375 -2.42 -16.92 20.87
N GLY A 376 -2.80 -17.82 19.98
CA GLY A 376 -3.05 -19.20 20.36
C GLY A 376 -1.75 -19.82 20.89
N LYS A 377 -1.70 -20.14 22.20
CA LYS A 377 -0.85 -21.21 22.68
C LYS A 377 -1.60 -22.50 22.29
N GLU A 378 -1.15 -23.20 21.28
CA GLU A 378 -1.23 -24.65 21.15
C GLU A 378 0.17 -25.22 21.13
#